data_803306b4b844da2035c2925d1172ce23
#
_entry.id   803306b4b844da2035c2925d1172ce23
#
_cell.length_a   1.000
_cell.length_b   1.000
_cell.length_c   1.000
_cell.angle_alpha   90.00
_cell.angle_beta   90.00
_cell.angle_gamma   90.00
#
_symmetry.space_group_name_H-M   'P 1'
#
loop_
_entity.id
_entity.type
_entity.pdbx_description
1 polymer ?
#
loop_
_entity_poly.entity_id
_entity_poly.type
_entity_poly.pdbx_seq_one_letter_code
_entity_poly.pdbx_strand_id
1 'polypeptide(L)'
;LSAALGEWKTMEVFLSELEKLIDADAHRRELLPHQKYLILGISGDIRNRIVRYRSKKEVSEDYYPRFESVRDSLGNIFIPSGENRMLDTGMRLRPGDQIEFVATATDPMGQELEFGIRPLGSRTSEIKWQKEHVFIFTMSELEIRKKLDMQIVIRSQRQHHAYQGYDDCVAFRYEVLPPK
;
A
#
# COMPACT_ATOMS: atom_id res chain seq x y z
N LEU A 1 -19.47 5.58 15.55
CA LEU A 1 -19.61 4.57 14.48
C LEU A 1 -20.64 5.00 13.43
N SER A 2 -21.85 5.47 13.82
CA SER A 2 -22.88 5.93 12.86
C SER A 2 -22.39 7.09 11.97
N ALA A 3 -21.61 8.01 12.49
CA ALA A 3 -21.06 9.13 11.73
C ALA A 3 -20.01 8.70 10.68
N ALA A 4 -19.35 7.56 10.89
CA ALA A 4 -18.38 7.00 9.94
C ALA A 4 -19.04 6.17 8.86
N LEU A 5 -19.98 5.32 9.26
CA LEU A 5 -20.54 4.26 8.42
C LEU A 5 -21.83 4.68 7.71
N GLY A 6 -22.38 5.87 8.02
CA GLY A 6 -23.64 6.36 7.45
C GLY A 6 -24.87 5.72 8.12
N GLU A 7 -25.92 5.54 7.35
CA GLU A 7 -27.18 4.98 7.86
C GLU A 7 -26.98 3.56 8.43
N TRP A 8 -27.25 3.39 9.72
CA TRP A 8 -27.07 2.12 10.43
C TRP A 8 -27.79 0.96 9.75
N LYS A 9 -29.01 1.20 9.28
CA LYS A 9 -29.80 0.16 8.57
C LYS A 9 -29.09 -0.41 7.34
N THR A 10 -28.43 0.44 6.56
CA THR A 10 -27.66 0.02 5.39
C THR A 10 -26.46 -0.83 5.80
N MET A 11 -25.78 -0.43 6.89
CA MET A 11 -24.64 -1.20 7.40
C MET A 11 -25.03 -2.54 8.00
N GLU A 12 -26.17 -2.58 8.69
CA GLU A 12 -26.71 -3.83 9.25
C GLU A 12 -27.00 -4.85 8.15
N VAL A 13 -27.59 -4.40 7.04
CA VAL A 13 -27.82 -5.27 5.87
C VAL A 13 -26.50 -5.75 5.28
N PHE A 14 -25.51 -4.87 5.09
CA PHE A 14 -24.20 -5.26 4.56
C PHE A 14 -23.48 -6.26 5.45
N LEU A 15 -23.47 -6.04 6.75
CA LEU A 15 -22.84 -6.95 7.70
C LEU A 15 -23.54 -8.31 7.74
N SER A 16 -24.88 -8.32 7.72
CA SER A 16 -25.67 -9.55 7.68
C SER A 16 -25.41 -10.35 6.40
N GLU A 17 -25.29 -9.70 5.25
CA GLU A 17 -24.94 -10.39 4.00
C GLU A 17 -23.51 -10.93 4.02
N LEU A 18 -22.55 -10.18 4.57
CA LEU A 18 -21.17 -10.67 4.74
C LEU A 18 -21.12 -11.89 5.67
N GLU A 19 -21.84 -11.86 6.80
CA GLU A 19 -21.92 -12.97 7.75
C GLU A 19 -22.41 -14.26 7.08
N LYS A 20 -23.52 -14.19 6.33
CA LYS A 20 -24.05 -15.34 5.58
C LYS A 20 -23.05 -15.90 4.56
N LEU A 21 -22.26 -15.04 3.92
CA LEU A 21 -21.26 -15.46 2.93
C LEU A 21 -20.03 -16.07 3.59
N ILE A 22 -19.58 -15.52 4.72
CA ILE A 22 -18.46 -16.04 5.51
C ILE A 22 -18.82 -17.41 6.09
N ASP A 23 -20.03 -17.57 6.61
CA ASP A 23 -20.53 -18.85 7.10
C ASP A 23 -20.58 -19.93 6.00
N ALA A 24 -20.94 -19.55 4.77
CA ALA A 24 -20.91 -20.44 3.63
C ALA A 24 -19.49 -20.92 3.29
N ASP A 25 -18.49 -20.04 3.40
CA ASP A 25 -17.07 -20.36 3.18
C ASP A 25 -16.51 -21.23 4.31
N ALA A 26 -16.86 -20.93 5.57
CA ALA A 26 -16.48 -21.72 6.74
C ALA A 26 -16.97 -23.18 6.66
N HIS A 27 -18.07 -23.46 5.96
CA HIS A 27 -18.59 -24.79 5.69
C HIS A 27 -18.00 -25.45 4.43
N ARG A 28 -16.88 -24.98 3.90
CA ARG A 28 -16.18 -25.52 2.71
C ARG A 28 -17.03 -25.54 1.43
N ARG A 29 -17.96 -24.62 1.29
CA ARG A 29 -18.67 -24.41 0.04
C ARG A 29 -17.89 -23.40 -0.80
N GLU A 30 -17.56 -23.76 -2.03
CA GLU A 30 -17.00 -22.78 -2.96
C GLU A 30 -17.98 -21.61 -3.17
N LEU A 31 -17.49 -20.41 -2.95
CA LEU A 31 -18.25 -19.20 -3.24
C LEU A 31 -18.46 -19.07 -4.75
N LEU A 32 -19.70 -18.86 -5.14
CA LEU A 32 -20.04 -18.56 -6.53
C LEU A 32 -19.45 -17.20 -6.96
N PRO A 33 -19.18 -16.99 -8.25
CA PRO A 33 -18.56 -15.75 -8.73
C PRO A 33 -19.28 -14.49 -8.25
N HIS A 34 -20.60 -14.44 -8.31
CA HIS A 34 -21.39 -13.29 -7.84
C HIS A 34 -21.26 -13.06 -6.33
N GLN A 35 -21.09 -14.11 -5.52
CA GLN A 35 -20.87 -14.00 -4.08
C GLN A 35 -19.49 -13.40 -3.78
N LYS A 36 -18.45 -13.79 -4.52
CA LYS A 36 -17.12 -13.19 -4.43
C LYS A 36 -17.17 -11.69 -4.76
N TYR A 37 -17.89 -11.32 -5.84
CA TYR A 37 -18.09 -9.91 -6.20
C TYR A 37 -18.87 -9.13 -5.16
N LEU A 38 -19.86 -9.75 -4.52
CA LEU A 38 -20.63 -9.12 -3.45
C LEU A 38 -19.77 -8.85 -2.21
N ILE A 39 -18.96 -9.81 -1.79
CA ILE A 39 -17.98 -9.63 -0.69
C ILE A 39 -17.02 -8.48 -1.01
N LEU A 40 -16.44 -8.47 -2.21
CA LEU A 40 -15.54 -7.42 -2.64
C LEU A 40 -16.21 -6.04 -2.66
N GLY A 41 -17.45 -5.97 -3.18
CA GLY A 41 -18.24 -4.74 -3.24
C GLY A 41 -18.56 -4.18 -1.85
N ILE A 42 -19.09 -5.00 -0.95
CA ILE A 42 -19.45 -4.58 0.42
C ILE A 42 -18.19 -4.19 1.19
N SER A 43 -17.14 -5.00 1.14
CA SER A 43 -15.86 -4.71 1.81
C SER A 43 -15.24 -3.42 1.30
N GLY A 44 -15.32 -3.19 -0.02
CA GLY A 44 -14.87 -1.94 -0.64
C GLY A 44 -15.66 -0.72 -0.17
N ASP A 45 -16.99 -0.82 -0.08
CA ASP A 45 -17.84 0.29 0.39
C ASP A 45 -17.58 0.61 1.88
N ILE A 46 -17.49 -0.41 2.74
CA ILE A 46 -17.15 -0.23 4.16
C ILE A 46 -15.79 0.46 4.29
N ARG A 47 -14.77 -0.03 3.57
CA ARG A 47 -13.44 0.58 3.56
C ARG A 47 -13.50 2.05 3.14
N ASN A 48 -14.18 2.35 2.06
CA ASN A 48 -14.34 3.71 1.55
C ASN A 48 -15.05 4.63 2.56
N ARG A 49 -16.07 4.15 3.26
CA ARG A 49 -16.77 4.91 4.30
C ARG A 49 -15.86 5.22 5.47
N ILE A 50 -15.09 4.25 5.95
CA ILE A 50 -14.10 4.44 7.03
C ILE A 50 -13.05 5.47 6.61
N VAL A 51 -12.51 5.35 5.40
CA VAL A 51 -11.52 6.30 4.87
C VAL A 51 -12.10 7.71 4.79
N ARG A 52 -13.30 7.87 4.23
CA ARG A 52 -13.97 9.17 4.15
C ARG A 52 -14.27 9.79 5.52
N TYR A 53 -14.63 8.97 6.50
CA TYR A 53 -14.85 9.45 7.85
C TYR A 53 -13.57 9.95 8.50
N ARG A 54 -12.51 9.16 8.39
CA ARG A 54 -11.19 9.54 8.90
C ARG A 54 -10.71 10.83 8.25
N SER A 55 -10.83 10.93 6.93
CA SER A 55 -10.43 12.13 6.18
C SER A 55 -11.21 13.39 6.52
N LYS A 56 -12.47 13.26 7.02
CA LYS A 56 -13.28 14.41 7.46
C LYS A 56 -12.98 14.87 8.88
N LYS A 57 -12.43 14.01 9.72
CA LYS A 57 -12.14 14.32 11.13
C LYS A 57 -10.72 14.77 11.39
N GLU A 58 -9.86 14.45 10.45
CA GLU A 58 -8.43 14.67 10.60
C GLU A 58 -8.05 16.04 10.01
N VAL A 59 -7.01 16.65 10.53
CA VAL A 59 -6.49 17.99 10.22
C VAL A 59 -6.05 18.05 8.75
N SER A 60 -5.77 19.24 8.22
CA SER A 60 -5.36 19.53 6.82
C SER A 60 -4.30 18.58 6.23
N GLU A 61 -3.56 17.90 7.10
CA GLU A 61 -2.57 16.87 6.75
C GLU A 61 -3.16 15.55 6.23
N ASP A 62 -4.47 15.32 6.38
CA ASP A 62 -5.14 14.08 5.98
C ASP A 62 -5.72 14.11 4.56
N TYR A 63 -5.38 15.15 3.82
CA TYR A 63 -5.76 15.25 2.40
C TYR A 63 -4.84 14.46 1.47
N TYR A 64 -3.76 13.93 1.99
CA TYR A 64 -2.74 13.25 1.19
C TYR A 64 -2.98 11.74 1.10
N PRO A 65 -2.68 11.13 -0.05
CA PRO A 65 -2.74 9.69 -0.19
C PRO A 65 -1.79 8.98 0.78
N ARG A 66 -2.15 7.76 1.18
CA ARG A 66 -1.38 6.95 2.13
C ARG A 66 -1.26 5.52 1.66
N PHE A 67 -0.13 4.91 1.96
CA PHE A 67 0.02 3.47 1.82
C PHE A 67 -0.84 2.73 2.85
N GLU A 68 -1.58 1.74 2.37
CA GLU A 68 -2.25 0.75 3.23
C GLU A 68 -1.30 -0.41 3.54
N SER A 69 -0.59 -0.88 2.52
CA SER A 69 0.43 -1.92 2.65
C SER A 69 1.38 -1.89 1.45
N VAL A 70 2.59 -2.38 1.69
CA VAL A 70 3.53 -2.73 0.62
C VAL A 70 4.10 -4.10 0.93
N ARG A 71 4.20 -4.95 -0.08
CA ARG A 71 4.82 -6.27 0.03
C ARG A 71 5.90 -6.42 -1.02
N ASP A 72 6.93 -7.19 -0.69
CA ASP A 72 7.93 -7.61 -1.66
C ASP A 72 7.75 -9.08 -2.08
N SER A 73 8.44 -9.49 -3.15
CA SER A 73 8.44 -10.87 -3.65
C SER A 73 9.16 -11.86 -2.75
N LEU A 74 9.86 -11.39 -1.72
CA LEU A 74 10.59 -12.21 -0.76
C LEU A 74 9.75 -12.58 0.48
N GLY A 75 8.48 -12.16 0.50
CA GLY A 75 7.53 -12.47 1.56
C GLY A 75 7.45 -11.43 2.68
N ASN A 76 8.14 -10.31 2.56
CA ASN A 76 8.02 -9.24 3.53
C ASN A 76 6.77 -8.39 3.24
N ILE A 77 6.01 -8.09 4.29
CA ILE A 77 4.83 -7.24 4.22
C ILE A 77 5.00 -6.12 5.23
N PHE A 78 4.84 -4.90 4.76
CA PHE A 78 4.86 -3.71 5.60
C PHE A 78 3.50 -3.01 5.58
N ILE A 79 2.92 -2.85 6.76
CA ILE A 79 1.69 -2.08 6.99
C ILE A 79 2.09 -0.87 7.81
N PRO A 80 2.07 0.35 7.21
CA PRO A 80 2.45 1.55 7.93
C PRO A 80 1.58 1.79 9.15
N SER A 81 2.20 2.05 10.30
CA SER A 81 1.51 2.38 11.55
C SER A 81 2.23 3.51 12.27
N GLY A 82 1.47 4.57 12.62
CA GLY A 82 2.05 5.74 13.25
C GLY A 82 3.17 6.38 12.41
N GLU A 83 4.29 6.69 13.05
CA GLU A 83 5.46 7.31 12.39
C GLU A 83 6.42 6.31 11.75
N ASN A 84 6.24 5.01 12.00
CA ASN A 84 7.10 4.00 11.41
C ASN A 84 6.84 3.88 9.91
N ARG A 85 7.87 4.14 9.11
CA ARG A 85 7.84 4.10 7.64
C ARG A 85 8.92 3.17 7.07
N MET A 86 9.56 2.36 7.89
CA MET A 86 10.66 1.50 7.47
C MET A 86 10.50 0.08 8.03
N LEU A 87 10.76 -0.90 7.15
CA LEU A 87 10.90 -2.31 7.48
C LEU A 87 12.34 -2.76 7.24
N ASP A 88 13.03 -3.21 8.29
CA ASP A 88 14.28 -3.93 8.14
C ASP A 88 13.96 -5.40 7.84
N THR A 89 14.26 -5.84 6.61
CA THR A 89 13.89 -7.17 6.13
C THR A 89 14.84 -8.26 6.60
N GLY A 90 16.05 -7.88 7.01
CA GLY A 90 17.15 -8.83 7.31
C GLY A 90 17.64 -9.63 6.09
N MET A 91 17.14 -9.36 4.89
CA MET A 91 17.45 -10.10 3.67
C MET A 91 18.75 -9.63 3.04
N ARG A 92 19.49 -10.58 2.46
CA ARG A 92 20.75 -10.36 1.75
C ARG A 92 20.60 -10.65 0.28
N LEU A 93 20.95 -9.67 -0.53
CA LEU A 93 20.81 -9.67 -1.97
C LEU A 93 22.17 -9.56 -2.65
N ARG A 94 22.20 -9.77 -3.97
CA ARG A 94 23.38 -9.60 -4.82
C ARG A 94 23.02 -8.84 -6.09
N PRO A 95 23.99 -8.24 -6.77
CA PRO A 95 23.78 -7.74 -8.12
C PRO A 95 23.20 -8.82 -9.03
N GLY A 96 22.16 -8.45 -9.78
CA GLY A 96 21.37 -9.35 -10.63
C GLY A 96 20.10 -9.88 -9.98
N ASP A 97 19.97 -9.85 -8.65
CA ASP A 97 18.72 -10.24 -7.98
C ASP A 97 17.61 -9.22 -8.31
N GLN A 98 16.41 -9.75 -8.53
CA GLN A 98 15.22 -8.95 -8.79
C GLN A 98 14.26 -9.02 -7.60
N ILE A 99 13.69 -7.88 -7.25
CA ILE A 99 12.61 -7.78 -6.27
C ILE A 99 11.43 -7.15 -6.95
N GLU A 100 10.28 -7.78 -6.83
CA GLU A 100 9.00 -7.18 -7.15
C GLU A 100 8.37 -6.60 -5.88
N PHE A 101 7.86 -5.39 -5.97
CA PHE A 101 7.06 -4.75 -4.91
C PHE A 101 5.65 -4.54 -5.41
N VAL A 102 4.69 -4.85 -4.56
CA VAL A 102 3.28 -4.57 -4.79
C VAL A 102 2.78 -3.63 -3.70
N ALA A 103 2.31 -2.47 -4.10
CA ALA A 103 1.82 -1.44 -3.20
C ALA A 103 0.29 -1.37 -3.22
N THR A 104 -0.32 -1.16 -2.06
CA THR A 104 -1.73 -0.79 -1.92
C THR A 104 -1.78 0.57 -1.24
N ALA A 105 -2.47 1.52 -1.87
CA ALA A 105 -2.59 2.88 -1.36
C ALA A 105 -3.97 3.46 -1.70
N THR A 106 -4.38 4.46 -0.94
CA THR A 106 -5.67 5.11 -1.11
C THR A 106 -5.50 6.62 -1.06
N ASP A 107 -6.12 7.33 -2.01
CA ASP A 107 -6.30 8.76 -1.94
C ASP A 107 -7.67 9.08 -1.32
N PRO A 108 -7.73 9.86 -0.23
CA PRO A 108 -8.99 10.22 0.42
C PRO A 108 -9.93 11.04 -0.47
N MET A 109 -9.40 11.69 -1.50
CA MET A 109 -10.17 12.47 -2.47
C MET A 109 -10.50 11.68 -3.75
N GLY A 110 -10.06 10.42 -3.85
CA GLY A 110 -10.30 9.54 -4.97
C GLY A 110 -9.57 9.94 -6.25
N GLN A 111 -8.45 10.65 -6.15
CA GLN A 111 -7.63 10.98 -7.31
C GLN A 111 -6.78 9.79 -7.74
N GLU A 112 -6.38 9.80 -9.01
CA GLU A 112 -5.40 8.84 -9.50
C GLU A 112 -4.06 9.03 -8.78
N LEU A 113 -3.43 7.88 -8.46
CA LEU A 113 -2.14 7.85 -7.81
C LEU A 113 -1.05 7.51 -8.82
N GLU A 114 0.09 8.15 -8.62
CA GLU A 114 1.35 7.75 -9.23
C GLU A 114 2.25 7.17 -8.15
N PHE A 115 2.93 6.12 -8.53
CA PHE A 115 3.83 5.37 -7.66
C PHE A 115 5.26 5.51 -8.16
N GLY A 116 6.20 5.51 -7.24
CA GLY A 116 7.62 5.57 -7.60
C GLY A 116 8.48 4.73 -6.67
N ILE A 117 9.65 4.35 -7.17
CA ILE A 117 10.65 3.62 -6.39
C ILE A 117 12.03 4.24 -6.62
N ARG A 118 12.84 4.27 -5.57
CA ARG A 118 14.24 4.68 -5.63
C ARG A 118 15.09 4.04 -4.53
N PRO A 119 16.35 3.69 -4.79
CA PRO A 119 17.32 3.40 -3.74
C PRO A 119 17.78 4.70 -3.07
N LEU A 120 17.71 4.79 -1.74
CA LEU A 120 18.22 5.94 -0.99
C LEU A 120 19.74 5.91 -0.93
N GLY A 121 20.35 7.10 -1.08
CA GLY A 121 21.80 7.25 -1.03
C GLY A 121 22.55 6.74 -2.27
N SER A 122 21.85 6.43 -3.36
CA SER A 122 22.43 6.23 -4.68
C SER A 122 22.64 7.56 -5.40
N ARG A 123 23.65 7.63 -6.29
CA ARG A 123 23.88 8.81 -7.15
C ARG A 123 22.74 9.02 -8.18
N THR A 124 21.97 7.98 -8.45
CA THR A 124 20.78 7.98 -9.33
C THR A 124 19.50 7.96 -8.50
N SER A 125 19.32 8.98 -7.66
CA SER A 125 18.15 9.06 -6.76
C SER A 125 16.88 9.60 -7.43
N GLU A 126 16.84 9.64 -8.74
CA GLU A 126 15.66 10.10 -9.46
C GLU A 126 14.53 9.07 -9.33
N ILE A 127 13.33 9.54 -8.96
CA ILE A 127 12.15 8.71 -8.83
C ILE A 127 11.59 8.47 -10.24
N LYS A 128 11.49 7.20 -10.62
CA LYS A 128 10.74 6.82 -11.82
C LYS A 128 9.27 6.65 -11.43
N TRP A 129 8.44 7.54 -11.93
CA TRP A 129 7.00 7.53 -11.68
C TRP A 129 6.26 6.66 -12.68
N GLN A 130 5.25 5.92 -12.19
CA GLN A 130 4.36 5.10 -13.00
C GLN A 130 2.95 5.05 -12.36
N LYS A 131 1.96 4.66 -13.13
CA LYS A 131 0.57 4.48 -12.62
C LYS A 131 0.35 3.10 -12.02
N GLU A 132 1.11 2.12 -12.47
CA GLU A 132 1.05 0.76 -11.97
C GLU A 132 1.58 0.69 -10.54
N HIS A 133 0.89 -0.07 -9.70
CA HIS A 133 1.23 -0.28 -8.30
C HIS A 133 2.20 -1.44 -8.07
N VAL A 134 2.71 -2.03 -9.15
CA VAL A 134 3.69 -3.12 -9.14
C VAL A 134 5.01 -2.62 -9.71
N PHE A 135 6.10 -2.84 -9.01
CA PHE A 135 7.45 -2.43 -9.38
C PHE A 135 8.37 -3.63 -9.45
N ILE A 136 9.25 -3.66 -10.42
CA ILE A 136 10.35 -4.60 -10.46
C ILE A 136 11.65 -3.80 -10.38
N PHE A 137 12.47 -4.11 -9.40
CA PHE A 137 13.80 -3.50 -9.25
C PHE A 137 14.87 -4.57 -9.33
N THR A 138 15.85 -4.35 -10.22
CA THR A 138 17.02 -5.24 -10.37
C THR A 138 18.20 -4.60 -9.65
N MET A 139 18.78 -5.31 -8.70
CA MET A 139 19.97 -4.86 -7.99
C MET A 139 21.15 -4.77 -8.94
N SER A 140 21.87 -3.65 -8.90
CA SER A 140 23.13 -3.48 -9.62
C SER A 140 24.32 -3.39 -8.66
N GLU A 141 25.52 -3.29 -9.18
CA GLU A 141 26.72 -3.09 -8.37
C GLU A 141 26.72 -1.75 -7.62
N LEU A 142 25.93 -0.76 -8.08
CA LEU A 142 25.81 0.54 -7.43
C LEU A 142 25.06 0.48 -6.08
N GLU A 143 24.27 -0.58 -5.88
CA GLU A 143 23.50 -0.81 -4.66
C GLU A 143 24.28 -1.61 -3.59
N ILE A 144 25.51 -2.08 -3.88
CA ILE A 144 26.32 -2.85 -2.90
C ILE A 144 26.58 -2.03 -1.66
N ARG A 145 25.92 -2.38 -0.57
CA ARG A 145 26.05 -1.75 0.75
C ARG A 145 25.40 -2.58 1.85
N LYS A 146 25.84 -2.38 3.10
CA LYS A 146 25.29 -3.07 4.27
C LYS A 146 23.84 -2.67 4.59
N LYS A 147 23.45 -1.44 4.24
CA LYS A 147 22.10 -0.90 4.48
C LYS A 147 21.66 -0.17 3.23
N LEU A 148 20.89 -0.86 2.39
CA LEU A 148 20.23 -0.29 1.24
C LEU A 148 18.76 -0.08 1.61
N ASP A 149 18.34 1.16 1.63
CA ASP A 149 16.94 1.51 1.82
C ASP A 149 16.28 1.72 0.45
N MET A 150 15.36 0.82 0.09
CA MET A 150 14.51 0.94 -1.08
C MET A 150 13.28 1.73 -0.68
N GLN A 151 13.18 2.97 -1.12
CA GLN A 151 12.05 3.84 -0.85
C GLN A 151 10.99 3.70 -1.95
N ILE A 152 9.77 3.35 -1.54
CA ILE A 152 8.58 3.38 -2.38
C ILE A 152 7.79 4.62 -1.98
N VAL A 153 7.35 5.40 -2.96
CA VAL A 153 6.67 6.68 -2.76
C VAL A 153 5.38 6.72 -3.57
N ILE A 154 4.41 7.49 -3.11
CA ILE A 154 3.19 7.80 -3.84
C ILE A 154 2.97 9.30 -3.92
N ARG A 155 2.29 9.72 -4.97
CA ARG A 155 1.75 11.07 -5.09
C ARG A 155 0.41 11.06 -5.82
N SER A 156 -0.42 12.05 -5.53
CA SER A 156 -1.58 12.40 -6.31
C SER A 156 -1.24 13.44 -7.37
N GLN A 157 -2.18 13.77 -8.24
CA GLN A 157 -2.01 14.82 -9.28
C GLN A 157 -2.18 16.25 -8.73
N ARG A 158 -2.08 16.45 -7.41
CA ARG A 158 -2.22 17.77 -6.77
C ARG A 158 -0.97 18.61 -6.98
N GLN A 159 -1.16 19.93 -6.90
CA GLN A 159 -0.03 20.88 -6.95
C GLN A 159 0.80 20.88 -5.67
N HIS A 160 0.19 20.48 -4.54
CA HIS A 160 0.84 20.49 -3.22
C HIS A 160 0.92 19.06 -2.69
N HIS A 161 2.09 18.69 -2.28
CA HIS A 161 2.41 17.37 -1.72
C HIS A 161 2.80 17.49 -0.25
N ALA A 162 2.59 16.42 0.52
CA ALA A 162 2.97 16.38 1.94
C ALA A 162 4.49 16.50 2.14
N TYR A 163 5.26 16.00 1.16
CA TYR A 163 6.71 16.09 1.12
C TYR A 163 7.17 16.72 -0.18
N GLN A 164 8.47 16.92 -0.34
CA GLN A 164 9.02 17.49 -1.56
C GLN A 164 8.85 16.53 -2.75
N GLY A 165 7.69 16.64 -3.44
CA GLY A 165 7.38 15.91 -4.67
C GLY A 165 6.68 14.57 -4.50
N TYR A 166 6.28 14.17 -3.28
CA TYR A 166 5.47 13.00 -3.01
C TYR A 166 4.61 13.16 -1.74
N ASP A 167 3.62 12.30 -1.52
CA ASP A 167 2.63 12.45 -0.46
C ASP A 167 2.82 11.44 0.68
N ASP A 168 3.28 10.24 0.40
CA ASP A 168 3.64 9.25 1.42
C ASP A 168 4.78 8.36 0.93
N CYS A 169 5.48 7.75 1.87
CA CYS A 169 6.59 6.85 1.57
C CYS A 169 6.69 5.70 2.58
N VAL A 170 7.23 4.60 2.09
CA VAL A 170 7.70 3.48 2.91
C VAL A 170 9.08 3.05 2.43
N ALA A 171 9.87 2.45 3.29
CA ALA A 171 11.20 1.97 2.95
C ALA A 171 11.38 0.52 3.39
N PHE A 172 12.02 -0.27 2.54
CA PHE A 172 12.48 -1.62 2.84
C PHE A 172 14.00 -1.62 2.89
N ARG A 173 14.55 -2.12 3.98
CA ARG A 173 16.01 -2.20 4.17
C ARG A 173 16.52 -3.59 3.84
N TYR A 174 17.55 -3.65 2.98
CA TYR A 174 18.27 -4.85 2.58
C TYR A 174 19.77 -4.67 2.82
N GLU A 175 20.49 -5.79 2.88
CA GLU A 175 21.93 -5.83 2.71
C GLU A 175 22.24 -6.29 1.28
N VAL A 176 23.07 -5.56 0.52
CA VAL A 176 23.51 -6.00 -0.81
C VAL A 176 24.98 -6.36 -0.75
N LEU A 177 25.24 -7.64 -0.95
CA LEU A 177 26.59 -8.21 -0.91
C LEU A 177 27.28 -8.09 -2.28
N PRO A 178 28.63 -8.01 -2.33
CA PRO A 178 29.35 -8.06 -3.58
C PRO A 178 29.15 -9.39 -4.31
N PRO A 179 29.42 -9.45 -5.63
CA PRO A 179 29.43 -10.70 -6.39
C PRO A 179 30.36 -11.73 -5.72
N LYS A 180 30.05 -13.03 -5.93
CA LYS A 180 30.95 -14.11 -5.49
C LYS A 180 32.14 -14.22 -6.41
#